data_6e558e44453bd7f447a70ee8102c084d
#
_entry.id   6e558e44453bd7f447a70ee8102c084d
#
_cell.length_a   1.000
_cell.length_b   1.000
_cell.length_c   1.000
_cell.angle_alpha   90.00
_cell.angle_beta   90.00
_cell.angle_gamma   90.00
#
_symmetry.space_group_name_H-M   'P 1'
#
loop_
_entity.id
_entity.type
_entity.pdbx_description
1 polymer ?
#
loop_
_entity_poly.entity_id
_entity_poly.type
_entity_poly.pdbx_seq_one_letter_code
_entity_poly.pdbx_strand_id
1 'polypeptide(L)'
;SSLIPFGYQKLVDWGADSPENLIEKLQSDEGKKFFKSLTIDKIEAHKKDKTNAVAEFRKDFIEILDTTKFKRLLVIIDDLDRCTPERIIENLEAVKLFLNVPKTAFIIGADPRIVKHAIEHKYKNNSQIEEDNSRIIDDYLEKLIPLPYSLPKLSEPEVETYISMLICKRELEDTNFKMVHSEFQKFRIADRYSAFGLTNFEKILEKVDFDKVKANVITIPSLVPLITQSLYGNPRQIKRFLNTYTLRQRLADVASLSNFNDSILAKLMILEYSELKLFKQLFEWQINQDGLPEEIKEIEKHCIDKTSEECLSNLKPNFNDWCKPKVIKWIQVEPQLSQIDLRDYFWISRDKIGSSIRNYYKLNYLRI
;
A
#
# COMPACT_ATOMS: atom_id res chain seq x y z
N SER A 1 -2.88 -1.81 -57.80
CA SER A 1 -1.60 -1.83 -57.07
C SER A 1 -1.80 -1.38 -55.67
N SER A 2 -1.77 -2.34 -54.78
CA SER A 2 -2.03 -2.22 -53.34
C SER A 2 -0.91 -1.47 -52.64
N LEU A 3 -1.21 -0.33 -52.08
CA LEU A 3 -0.40 0.30 -51.06
C LEU A 3 -0.55 -0.54 -49.75
N ILE A 4 0.36 -1.46 -49.52
CA ILE A 4 0.53 -2.08 -48.22
C ILE A 4 0.89 -0.95 -47.25
N PRO A 5 0.18 -0.74 -46.14
CA PRO A 5 0.50 0.32 -45.19
C PRO A 5 1.96 0.21 -44.75
N PHE A 6 2.69 1.30 -44.75
CA PHE A 6 4.11 1.37 -44.41
C PHE A 6 4.46 0.70 -43.05
N GLY A 7 3.52 0.74 -42.10
CA GLY A 7 3.66 0.07 -40.80
C GLY A 7 3.59 -1.46 -40.91
N TYR A 8 2.72 -2.00 -41.75
CA TYR A 8 2.58 -3.45 -41.94
C TYR A 8 3.82 -4.03 -42.64
N GLN A 9 4.36 -3.34 -43.66
CA GLN A 9 5.59 -3.77 -44.30
C GLN A 9 6.78 -3.81 -43.33
N LYS A 10 6.93 -2.80 -42.48
CA LYS A 10 7.97 -2.81 -41.42
C LYS A 10 7.78 -3.93 -40.39
N LEU A 11 6.54 -4.30 -40.04
CA LEU A 11 6.26 -5.43 -39.17
C LEU A 11 6.57 -6.78 -39.81
N VAL A 12 6.25 -6.92 -41.10
CA VAL A 12 6.60 -8.12 -41.90
C VAL A 12 8.10 -8.21 -42.07
N ASP A 13 8.77 -7.10 -42.41
CA ASP A 13 10.23 -7.01 -42.57
C ASP A 13 10.96 -7.31 -41.23
N TRP A 14 10.32 -7.03 -40.11
CA TRP A 14 10.83 -7.39 -38.78
C TRP A 14 10.57 -8.86 -38.42
N GLY A 15 9.89 -9.63 -39.30
CA GLY A 15 9.63 -11.07 -39.18
C GLY A 15 8.53 -11.43 -38.19
N ALA A 16 7.51 -10.56 -38.05
CA ALA A 16 6.30 -10.83 -37.28
C ALA A 16 5.24 -11.48 -38.19
N ASP A 17 5.43 -12.75 -38.51
CA ASP A 17 4.62 -13.55 -39.44
C ASP A 17 3.44 -14.29 -38.72
N SER A 18 3.42 -14.31 -37.40
CA SER A 18 2.34 -14.87 -36.60
C SER A 18 2.00 -14.02 -35.39
N PRO A 19 0.76 -14.14 -34.82
CA PRO A 19 0.38 -13.42 -33.61
C PRO A 19 1.25 -13.75 -32.38
N GLU A 20 1.68 -15.00 -32.24
CA GLU A 20 2.53 -15.47 -31.16
C GLU A 20 3.94 -14.85 -31.28
N ASN A 21 4.52 -14.85 -32.45
CA ASN A 21 5.80 -14.21 -32.76
C ASN A 21 5.76 -12.70 -32.55
N LEU A 22 4.62 -12.06 -32.85
CA LEU A 22 4.44 -10.63 -32.63
C LEU A 22 4.50 -10.29 -31.13
N ILE A 23 3.84 -11.09 -30.27
CA ILE A 23 3.81 -10.86 -28.82
C ILE A 23 5.21 -11.05 -28.22
N GLU A 24 5.90 -12.11 -28.60
CA GLU A 24 7.24 -12.42 -28.09
C GLU A 24 8.25 -11.33 -28.50
N LYS A 25 8.20 -10.89 -29.75
CA LYS A 25 9.05 -9.80 -30.26
C LYS A 25 8.72 -8.44 -29.65
N LEU A 26 7.44 -8.13 -29.36
CA LEU A 26 7.03 -6.90 -28.69
C LEU A 26 7.50 -6.82 -27.23
N GLN A 27 7.65 -7.95 -26.56
CA GLN A 27 8.18 -8.04 -25.19
C GLN A 27 9.72 -7.96 -25.15
N SER A 28 10.40 -8.19 -26.27
CA SER A 28 11.86 -8.12 -26.36
C SER A 28 12.39 -6.68 -26.32
N ASP A 29 13.66 -6.52 -25.99
CA ASP A 29 14.32 -5.21 -26.03
C ASP A 29 14.42 -4.65 -27.46
N GLU A 30 14.40 -5.52 -28.48
CA GLU A 30 14.30 -5.12 -29.91
C GLU A 30 12.90 -4.58 -30.21
N GLY A 31 11.83 -5.17 -29.65
CA GLY A 31 10.46 -4.66 -29.76
C GLY A 31 10.32 -3.26 -29.19
N LYS A 32 10.90 -3.02 -28.03
CA LYS A 32 10.91 -1.69 -27.39
C LYS A 32 11.67 -0.66 -28.24
N LYS A 33 12.80 -1.06 -28.86
CA LYS A 33 13.57 -0.20 -29.79
C LYS A 33 12.79 0.05 -31.06
N PHE A 34 12.13 -0.98 -31.62
CA PHE A 34 11.30 -0.86 -32.81
C PHE A 34 10.13 0.11 -32.64
N PHE A 35 9.39 -0.01 -31.53
CA PHE A 35 8.33 0.95 -31.17
C PHE A 35 8.88 2.38 -30.99
N LYS A 36 10.05 2.50 -30.37
CA LYS A 36 10.72 3.79 -30.19
C LYS A 36 11.13 4.39 -31.55
N SER A 37 11.64 3.58 -32.51
CA SER A 37 12.00 4.05 -33.85
C SER A 37 10.77 4.44 -34.66
N LEU A 38 9.67 3.68 -34.60
CA LEU A 38 8.41 4.03 -35.26
C LEU A 38 7.84 5.37 -34.79
N THR A 39 8.02 5.68 -33.49
CA THR A 39 7.56 6.94 -32.91
C THR A 39 8.52 8.10 -33.18
N ILE A 40 9.83 7.89 -33.11
CA ILE A 40 10.83 8.94 -33.23
C ILE A 40 11.04 9.32 -34.71
N ASP A 41 11.21 8.35 -35.63
CA ASP A 41 11.48 8.62 -37.02
C ASP A 41 10.34 9.37 -37.73
N LYS A 42 9.06 9.06 -37.37
CA LYS A 42 7.91 9.81 -37.90
C LYS A 42 7.75 11.21 -37.29
N ILE A 43 8.10 11.40 -36.02
CA ILE A 43 8.03 12.70 -35.34
C ILE A 43 9.15 13.63 -35.84
N GLU A 44 10.33 13.13 -36.14
CA GLU A 44 11.44 13.93 -36.68
C GLU A 44 11.25 14.31 -38.15
N ALA A 45 10.70 13.42 -38.97
CA ALA A 45 10.44 13.68 -40.41
C ALA A 45 9.33 14.72 -40.66
N HIS A 46 8.40 14.94 -39.69
CA HIS A 46 7.22 15.79 -39.83
C HIS A 46 7.16 16.97 -38.86
N LYS A 47 8.28 17.62 -38.58
CA LYS A 47 8.31 18.85 -37.74
C LYS A 47 7.42 20.01 -38.25
N LYS A 48 6.81 19.91 -39.43
CA LYS A 48 5.94 20.96 -40.00
C LYS A 48 4.43 20.74 -39.82
N ASP A 49 3.98 19.50 -39.48
CA ASP A 49 2.53 19.26 -39.32
C ASP A 49 2.22 18.15 -38.29
N LYS A 50 2.40 18.48 -36.99
CA LYS A 50 2.21 17.54 -35.89
C LYS A 50 0.81 16.93 -35.85
N THR A 51 -0.21 17.64 -36.31
CA THR A 51 -1.61 17.18 -36.27
C THR A 51 -1.86 16.08 -37.32
N ASN A 52 -1.29 16.20 -38.49
CA ASN A 52 -1.43 15.21 -39.56
C ASN A 52 -0.66 13.92 -39.20
N ALA A 53 0.55 14.03 -38.64
CA ALA A 53 1.33 12.88 -38.21
C ALA A 53 0.63 12.02 -37.17
N VAL A 54 -0.07 12.64 -36.20
CA VAL A 54 -0.86 11.94 -35.17
C VAL A 54 -2.09 11.25 -35.76
N ALA A 55 -2.77 11.90 -36.71
CA ALA A 55 -3.94 11.32 -37.38
C ALA A 55 -3.54 10.11 -38.26
N GLU A 56 -2.43 10.24 -39.00
CA GLU A 56 -1.89 9.16 -39.82
C GLU A 56 -1.43 7.96 -38.97
N PHE A 57 -0.72 8.23 -37.90
CA PHE A 57 -0.32 7.20 -36.94
C PHE A 57 -1.52 6.43 -36.35
N ARG A 58 -2.60 7.14 -35.97
CA ARG A 58 -3.84 6.50 -35.49
C ARG A 58 -4.48 5.61 -36.55
N LYS A 59 -4.50 6.06 -37.79
CA LYS A 59 -5.04 5.30 -38.93
C LYS A 59 -4.24 4.01 -39.14
N ASP A 60 -2.92 4.11 -39.22
CA ASP A 60 -2.04 2.94 -39.36
C ASP A 60 -2.24 1.95 -38.22
N PHE A 61 -2.38 2.45 -36.97
CA PHE A 61 -2.59 1.61 -35.80
C PHE A 61 -3.96 0.89 -35.81
N ILE A 62 -5.01 1.57 -36.25
CA ILE A 62 -6.34 0.96 -36.45
C ILE A 62 -6.27 -0.14 -37.52
N GLU A 63 -5.61 0.10 -38.64
CA GLU A 63 -5.44 -0.88 -39.72
C GLU A 63 -4.68 -2.12 -39.20
N ILE A 64 -3.63 -1.94 -38.39
CA ILE A 64 -2.91 -3.05 -37.76
C ILE A 64 -3.84 -3.85 -36.83
N LEU A 65 -4.63 -3.18 -35.99
CA LEU A 65 -5.57 -3.86 -35.10
C LEU A 65 -6.66 -4.61 -35.87
N ASP A 66 -7.13 -4.09 -37.00
CA ASP A 66 -8.16 -4.72 -37.80
C ASP A 66 -7.63 -5.94 -38.60
N THR A 67 -6.34 -5.96 -38.92
CA THR A 67 -5.69 -7.13 -39.53
C THR A 67 -5.40 -8.24 -38.56
N THR A 68 -5.37 -7.94 -37.25
CA THR A 68 -5.17 -8.94 -36.20
C THR A 68 -6.46 -9.67 -35.86
N LYS A 69 -6.35 -10.90 -35.36
CA LYS A 69 -7.48 -11.68 -34.85
C LYS A 69 -7.94 -11.24 -33.44
N PHE A 70 -7.30 -10.23 -32.85
CA PHE A 70 -7.64 -9.75 -31.50
C PHE A 70 -8.97 -9.00 -31.50
N LYS A 71 -9.82 -9.33 -30.54
CA LYS A 71 -11.09 -8.62 -30.35
C LYS A 71 -10.89 -7.24 -29.72
N ARG A 72 -9.92 -7.13 -28.82
CA ARG A 72 -9.59 -5.89 -28.08
C ARG A 72 -8.13 -5.90 -27.65
N LEU A 73 -7.54 -4.73 -27.59
CA LEU A 73 -6.24 -4.47 -26.98
C LEU A 73 -6.47 -3.78 -25.62
N LEU A 74 -5.98 -4.39 -24.53
CA LEU A 74 -5.98 -3.79 -23.21
C LEU A 74 -4.53 -3.44 -22.84
N VAL A 75 -4.29 -2.15 -22.61
CA VAL A 75 -2.99 -1.64 -22.18
C VAL A 75 -3.08 -1.30 -20.69
N ILE A 76 -2.23 -1.92 -19.89
CA ILE A 76 -2.15 -1.68 -18.45
C ILE A 76 -0.84 -0.95 -18.18
N ILE A 77 -0.93 0.26 -17.61
CA ILE A 77 0.20 1.09 -17.21
C ILE A 77 0.19 1.15 -15.69
N ASP A 78 1.21 0.60 -15.05
CA ASP A 78 1.39 0.62 -13.60
C ASP A 78 2.69 1.35 -13.22
N ASP A 79 2.84 1.66 -11.93
CA ASP A 79 4.03 2.33 -11.37
C ASP A 79 4.36 3.71 -12.00
N LEU A 80 3.38 4.40 -12.54
CA LEU A 80 3.56 5.73 -13.13
C LEU A 80 4.07 6.74 -12.10
N ASP A 81 3.69 6.57 -10.84
CA ASP A 81 4.12 7.37 -9.69
C ASP A 81 5.61 7.20 -9.31
N ARG A 82 6.32 6.24 -9.92
CA ARG A 82 7.78 6.08 -9.76
C ARG A 82 8.60 6.83 -10.80
N CYS A 83 7.93 7.44 -11.76
CA CYS A 83 8.57 8.24 -12.80
C CYS A 83 8.83 9.68 -12.33
N THR A 84 9.74 10.39 -13.03
CA THR A 84 9.88 11.84 -12.83
C THR A 84 8.64 12.59 -13.34
N PRO A 85 8.35 13.80 -12.85
CA PRO A 85 7.19 14.59 -13.29
C PRO A 85 7.09 14.72 -14.82
N GLU A 86 8.21 14.95 -15.48
CA GLU A 86 8.27 15.08 -16.95
C GLU A 86 7.87 13.78 -17.64
N ARG A 87 8.36 12.64 -17.14
CA ARG A 87 8.03 11.32 -17.69
C ARG A 87 6.57 10.93 -17.45
N ILE A 88 6.01 11.32 -16.31
CA ILE A 88 4.58 11.14 -16.05
C ILE A 88 3.77 11.84 -17.14
N ILE A 89 4.08 13.10 -17.41
CA ILE A 89 3.39 13.90 -18.42
C ILE A 89 3.57 13.31 -19.83
N GLU A 90 4.80 12.95 -20.21
CA GLU A 90 5.06 12.31 -21.52
C GLU A 90 4.22 11.04 -21.72
N ASN A 91 4.14 10.18 -20.71
CA ASN A 91 3.32 8.97 -20.77
C ASN A 91 1.83 9.28 -20.89
N LEU A 92 1.32 10.25 -20.10
CA LEU A 92 -0.07 10.67 -20.15
C LEU A 92 -0.43 11.29 -21.52
N GLU A 93 0.45 12.09 -22.09
CA GLU A 93 0.29 12.64 -23.44
C GLU A 93 0.31 11.54 -24.50
N ALA A 94 1.18 10.54 -24.36
CA ALA A 94 1.20 9.39 -25.26
C ALA A 94 -0.12 8.59 -25.19
N VAL A 95 -0.64 8.32 -23.99
CA VAL A 95 -1.95 7.65 -23.82
C VAL A 95 -3.07 8.43 -24.51
N LYS A 96 -3.07 9.77 -24.40
CA LYS A 96 -4.05 10.64 -25.05
C LYS A 96 -4.12 10.45 -26.55
N LEU A 97 -3.01 10.10 -27.20
CA LEU A 97 -2.98 9.82 -28.66
C LEU A 97 -3.83 8.60 -29.03
N PHE A 98 -4.02 7.67 -28.11
CA PHE A 98 -4.72 6.39 -28.34
C PHE A 98 -6.14 6.32 -27.76
N LEU A 99 -6.58 7.33 -26.99
CA LEU A 99 -7.87 7.30 -26.28
C LEU A 99 -9.08 7.07 -27.19
N ASN A 100 -8.99 7.46 -28.47
CA ASN A 100 -10.07 7.34 -29.44
C ASN A 100 -9.85 6.24 -30.49
N VAL A 101 -8.90 5.32 -30.25
CA VAL A 101 -8.69 4.21 -31.16
C VAL A 101 -9.69 3.10 -30.84
N PRO A 102 -10.49 2.63 -31.82
CA PRO A 102 -11.42 1.52 -31.61
C PRO A 102 -10.70 0.27 -31.11
N LYS A 103 -11.42 -0.57 -30.36
CA LYS A 103 -10.92 -1.83 -29.79
C LYS A 103 -9.76 -1.68 -28.80
N THR A 104 -9.40 -0.46 -28.35
CA THR A 104 -8.38 -0.24 -27.33
C THR A 104 -8.98 0.20 -26.00
N ALA A 105 -8.39 -0.24 -24.91
CA ALA A 105 -8.70 0.23 -23.57
C ALA A 105 -7.40 0.41 -22.76
N PHE A 106 -7.39 1.42 -21.89
CA PHE A 106 -6.25 1.72 -21.02
C PHE A 106 -6.67 1.63 -19.57
N ILE A 107 -5.85 0.98 -18.75
CA ILE A 107 -5.95 1.00 -17.29
C ILE A 107 -4.66 1.62 -16.76
N ILE A 108 -4.78 2.74 -16.05
CA ILE A 108 -3.64 3.45 -15.47
C ILE A 108 -3.70 3.30 -13.96
N GLY A 109 -2.70 2.61 -13.39
CA GLY A 109 -2.49 2.49 -11.95
C GLY A 109 -1.49 3.56 -11.50
N ALA A 110 -1.96 4.55 -10.73
CA ALA A 110 -1.11 5.61 -10.21
C ALA A 110 -1.67 6.24 -8.93
N ASP A 111 -0.82 6.84 -8.12
CA ASP A 111 -1.26 7.72 -7.03
C ASP A 111 -1.71 9.07 -7.62
N PRO A 112 -2.99 9.45 -7.45
CA PRO A 112 -3.51 10.69 -8.04
C PRO A 112 -2.79 11.95 -7.52
N ARG A 113 -2.23 11.91 -6.32
CA ARG A 113 -1.48 13.05 -5.75
C ARG A 113 -0.18 13.29 -6.50
N ILE A 114 0.53 12.23 -6.87
CA ILE A 114 1.79 12.31 -7.61
C ILE A 114 1.52 12.79 -9.04
N VAL A 115 0.45 12.27 -9.66
CA VAL A 115 0.04 12.72 -11.00
C VAL A 115 -0.35 14.19 -11.00
N LYS A 116 -1.15 14.64 -10.03
CA LYS A 116 -1.49 16.06 -9.85
C LYS A 116 -0.25 16.93 -9.68
N HIS A 117 0.67 16.52 -8.81
CA HIS A 117 1.93 17.23 -8.59
C HIS A 117 2.78 17.35 -9.86
N ALA A 118 2.85 16.28 -10.66
CA ALA A 118 3.57 16.32 -11.95
C ALA A 118 2.97 17.33 -12.93
N ILE A 119 1.62 17.38 -12.99
CA ILE A 119 0.91 18.36 -13.83
C ILE A 119 1.13 19.79 -13.29
N GLU A 120 1.05 20.00 -11.99
CA GLU A 120 1.36 21.28 -11.35
C GLU A 120 2.76 21.77 -11.70
N HIS A 121 3.76 20.90 -11.63
CA HIS A 121 5.15 21.23 -11.95
C HIS A 121 5.29 21.73 -13.39
N LYS A 122 4.58 21.12 -14.36
CA LYS A 122 4.56 21.56 -15.75
C LYS A 122 3.94 22.94 -15.95
N TYR A 123 2.84 23.22 -15.23
CA TYR A 123 2.07 24.46 -15.41
C TYR A 123 2.54 25.62 -14.55
N LYS A 124 3.13 25.38 -13.35
CA LYS A 124 3.74 26.44 -12.51
C LYS A 124 4.87 27.20 -13.20
N ASN A 125 5.62 26.53 -14.08
CA ASN A 125 6.68 27.18 -14.84
C ASN A 125 6.14 28.13 -15.94
N ASN A 126 4.83 28.15 -16.19
CA ASN A 126 4.22 28.89 -17.30
C ASN A 126 3.22 29.99 -16.90
N SER A 127 2.87 30.14 -15.64
CA SER A 127 1.83 31.13 -15.25
C SER A 127 2.01 31.70 -13.83
N GLN A 128 1.82 32.99 -13.70
CA GLN A 128 1.95 33.80 -12.47
C GLN A 128 0.67 33.84 -11.60
N ILE A 129 -0.33 32.98 -11.82
CA ILE A 129 -1.64 33.07 -11.16
C ILE A 129 -1.92 31.77 -10.39
N GLU A 130 -1.83 31.82 -9.05
CA GLU A 130 -1.89 30.67 -8.16
C GLU A 130 -3.30 30.05 -7.96
N GLU A 131 -4.37 30.84 -8.01
CA GLU A 131 -5.74 30.37 -7.69
C GLU A 131 -6.44 29.60 -8.84
N ASP A 132 -6.05 29.83 -10.09
CA ASP A 132 -6.69 29.20 -11.27
C ASP A 132 -6.06 27.84 -11.63
N ASN A 133 -4.88 27.54 -11.09
CA ASN A 133 -4.12 26.34 -11.45
C ASN A 133 -4.78 25.02 -11.02
N SER A 134 -5.49 25.01 -9.89
CA SER A 134 -6.17 23.80 -9.40
C SER A 134 -7.28 23.33 -10.35
N ARG A 135 -8.08 24.28 -10.88
CA ARG A 135 -9.15 23.98 -11.85
C ARG A 135 -8.59 23.47 -13.17
N ILE A 136 -7.53 24.09 -13.67
CA ILE A 136 -6.87 23.68 -14.92
C ILE A 136 -6.35 22.24 -14.82
N ILE A 137 -5.80 21.86 -13.67
CA ILE A 137 -5.29 20.52 -13.41
C ILE A 137 -6.42 19.50 -13.39
N ASP A 138 -7.50 19.81 -12.68
CA ASP A 138 -8.68 18.94 -12.60
C ASP A 138 -9.34 18.79 -13.97
N ASP A 139 -9.49 19.85 -14.74
CA ASP A 139 -10.00 19.84 -16.13
C ASP A 139 -9.08 19.02 -17.08
N TYR A 140 -7.76 19.11 -16.89
CA TYR A 140 -6.82 18.33 -17.67
C TYR A 140 -6.96 16.83 -17.37
N LEU A 141 -7.06 16.48 -16.08
CA LEU A 141 -7.24 15.09 -15.64
C LEU A 141 -8.58 14.52 -16.11
N GLU A 142 -9.66 15.28 -16.02
CA GLU A 142 -11.00 14.87 -16.47
C GLU A 142 -11.02 14.55 -17.97
N LYS A 143 -10.34 15.37 -18.78
CA LYS A 143 -10.22 15.13 -20.23
C LYS A 143 -9.34 13.93 -20.56
N LEU A 144 -8.38 13.60 -19.71
CA LEU A 144 -7.43 12.52 -19.93
C LEU A 144 -7.93 11.18 -19.40
N ILE A 145 -8.58 11.20 -18.22
CA ILE A 145 -9.06 10.02 -17.50
C ILE A 145 -10.58 10.12 -17.37
N PRO A 146 -11.32 9.65 -18.38
CA PRO A 146 -12.79 9.78 -18.40
C PRO A 146 -13.47 9.00 -17.25
N LEU A 147 -12.82 7.97 -16.70
CA LEU A 147 -13.35 7.15 -15.63
C LEU A 147 -12.32 7.00 -14.50
N PRO A 148 -12.22 7.98 -13.59
CA PRO A 148 -11.39 7.86 -12.40
C PRO A 148 -12.04 6.89 -11.42
N TYR A 149 -11.27 5.89 -10.96
CA TYR A 149 -11.72 4.95 -9.95
C TYR A 149 -10.69 4.85 -8.83
N SER A 150 -11.09 5.21 -7.61
CA SER A 150 -10.26 5.05 -6.43
C SER A 150 -10.57 3.73 -5.74
N LEU A 151 -9.55 2.89 -5.54
CA LEU A 151 -9.71 1.67 -4.77
C LEU A 151 -10.15 2.00 -3.34
N PRO A 152 -11.26 1.41 -2.84
CA PRO A 152 -11.72 1.66 -1.49
C PRO A 152 -10.70 1.14 -0.47
N LYS A 153 -10.65 1.80 0.69
CA LYS A 153 -9.92 1.30 1.85
C LYS A 153 -10.65 0.09 2.42
N LEU A 154 -9.90 -0.84 3.00
CA LEU A 154 -10.51 -1.96 3.69
C LEU A 154 -11.24 -1.48 4.95
N SER A 155 -12.45 -1.97 5.14
CA SER A 155 -13.24 -1.86 6.37
C SER A 155 -12.67 -2.75 7.48
N GLU A 156 -13.10 -2.58 8.71
CA GLU A 156 -12.62 -3.40 9.84
C GLU A 156 -12.84 -4.91 9.61
N PRO A 157 -14.01 -5.41 9.17
CA PRO A 157 -14.19 -6.82 8.85
C PRO A 157 -13.28 -7.32 7.71
N GLU A 158 -13.02 -6.46 6.71
CA GLU A 158 -12.11 -6.82 5.62
C GLU A 158 -10.65 -6.84 6.08
N VAL A 159 -10.25 -5.94 6.99
CA VAL A 159 -8.90 -5.94 7.61
C VAL A 159 -8.71 -7.20 8.46
N GLU A 160 -9.69 -7.56 9.28
CA GLU A 160 -9.67 -8.80 10.06
C GLU A 160 -9.51 -10.02 9.17
N THR A 161 -10.36 -10.12 8.14
CA THR A 161 -10.29 -11.19 7.14
C THR A 161 -8.93 -11.24 6.45
N TYR A 162 -8.41 -10.08 6.02
CA TYR A 162 -7.14 -9.99 5.32
C TYR A 162 -5.97 -10.45 6.18
N ILE A 163 -5.90 -10.01 7.44
CA ILE A 163 -4.87 -10.43 8.39
C ILE A 163 -4.98 -11.93 8.67
N SER A 164 -6.18 -12.39 8.98
CA SER A 164 -6.44 -13.80 9.28
C SER A 164 -6.06 -14.73 8.12
N MET A 165 -6.39 -14.35 6.89
CA MET A 165 -6.01 -15.11 5.68
C MET A 165 -4.49 -15.09 5.42
N LEU A 166 -3.79 -13.97 5.71
CA LEU A 166 -2.33 -13.93 5.61
C LEU A 166 -1.66 -14.84 6.63
N ILE A 167 -2.19 -14.92 7.85
CA ILE A 167 -1.71 -15.84 8.88
C ILE A 167 -1.98 -17.28 8.46
N CYS A 168 -3.20 -17.61 8.01
CA CYS A 168 -3.50 -18.94 7.49
C CYS A 168 -2.53 -19.36 6.38
N LYS A 169 -2.22 -18.45 5.45
CA LYS A 169 -1.27 -18.74 4.35
C LYS A 169 0.15 -19.02 4.86
N ARG A 170 0.52 -18.44 5.99
CA ARG A 170 1.84 -18.63 6.61
C ARG A 170 1.94 -19.92 7.41
N GLU A 171 0.87 -20.28 8.14
CA GLU A 171 0.88 -21.38 9.11
C GLU A 171 0.43 -22.72 8.52
N LEU A 172 -0.35 -22.70 7.45
CA LEU A 172 -0.91 -23.90 6.83
C LEU A 172 -0.13 -24.32 5.61
N GLU A 173 -0.14 -25.62 5.33
CA GLU A 173 0.29 -26.16 4.06
C GLU A 173 -0.61 -25.71 2.91
N ASP A 174 -0.08 -25.68 1.70
CA ASP A 174 -0.79 -25.16 0.50
C ASP A 174 -2.15 -25.85 0.25
N THR A 175 -2.28 -27.13 0.57
CA THR A 175 -3.53 -27.91 0.43
C THR A 175 -4.61 -27.37 1.36
N ASN A 176 -4.28 -27.21 2.65
CA ASN A 176 -5.20 -26.75 3.68
C ASN A 176 -5.52 -25.25 3.49
N PHE A 177 -4.55 -24.45 3.08
CA PHE A 177 -4.81 -23.06 2.71
C PHE A 177 -5.75 -22.93 1.51
N LYS A 178 -5.60 -23.76 0.46
CA LYS A 178 -6.53 -23.78 -0.68
C LYS A 178 -7.97 -24.12 -0.26
N MET A 179 -8.13 -25.05 0.68
CA MET A 179 -9.44 -25.38 1.24
C MET A 179 -10.05 -24.20 1.97
N VAL A 180 -9.32 -23.55 2.87
CA VAL A 180 -9.75 -22.33 3.57
C VAL A 180 -10.10 -21.22 2.58
N HIS A 181 -9.27 -21.01 1.55
CA HIS A 181 -9.51 -19.99 0.53
C HIS A 181 -10.78 -20.27 -0.29
N SER A 182 -11.06 -21.53 -0.63
CA SER A 182 -12.31 -21.92 -1.33
C SER A 182 -13.53 -21.61 -0.47
N GLU A 183 -13.50 -21.93 0.82
CA GLU A 183 -14.60 -21.62 1.75
C GLU A 183 -14.76 -20.12 1.97
N PHE A 184 -13.67 -19.37 2.04
CA PHE A 184 -13.70 -17.90 2.06
C PHE A 184 -14.41 -17.32 0.83
N GLN A 185 -14.14 -17.85 -0.37
CA GLN A 185 -14.82 -17.39 -1.59
C GLN A 185 -16.36 -17.62 -1.52
N LYS A 186 -16.78 -18.78 -1.01
CA LYS A 186 -18.21 -19.08 -0.80
C LYS A 186 -18.82 -18.15 0.24
N PHE A 187 -18.13 -17.97 1.37
CA PHE A 187 -18.54 -17.08 2.43
C PHE A 187 -18.75 -15.65 1.92
N ARG A 188 -17.80 -15.11 1.14
CA ARG A 188 -17.88 -13.74 0.60
C ARG A 188 -19.02 -13.52 -0.39
N ILE A 189 -19.49 -14.57 -1.07
CA ILE A 189 -20.68 -14.51 -1.92
C ILE A 189 -21.94 -14.43 -1.07
N ALA A 190 -22.00 -15.19 0.03
CA ALA A 190 -23.16 -15.24 0.94
C ALA A 190 -23.22 -14.01 1.86
N ASP A 191 -22.09 -13.62 2.43
CA ASP A 191 -21.95 -12.47 3.33
C ASP A 191 -20.63 -11.73 3.11
N ARG A 192 -20.72 -10.55 2.49
CA ARG A 192 -19.57 -9.70 2.19
C ARG A 192 -19.25 -8.68 3.27
N TYR A 193 -20.07 -8.54 4.28
CA TYR A 193 -19.98 -7.50 5.29
C TYR A 193 -19.38 -8.00 6.61
N SER A 194 -19.43 -9.29 6.86
CA SER A 194 -18.86 -9.90 8.06
C SER A 194 -17.41 -10.32 7.87
N ALA A 195 -16.66 -10.41 8.97
CA ALA A 195 -15.31 -10.91 8.97
C ALA A 195 -15.28 -12.45 8.80
N PHE A 196 -14.33 -12.94 8.00
CA PHE A 196 -13.98 -14.34 7.91
C PHE A 196 -12.74 -14.61 8.78
N GLY A 197 -12.95 -15.19 9.94
CA GLY A 197 -11.92 -15.32 10.97
C GLY A 197 -12.01 -16.64 11.74
N LEU A 198 -11.62 -16.64 13.01
CA LEU A 198 -11.47 -17.83 13.85
C LEU A 198 -12.68 -18.76 13.86
N THR A 199 -13.88 -18.23 13.97
CA THR A 199 -15.13 -19.03 13.99
C THR A 199 -15.38 -19.80 12.69
N ASN A 200 -14.88 -19.29 11.59
CA ASN A 200 -14.93 -19.96 10.29
C ASN A 200 -13.84 -21.03 10.20
N PHE A 201 -12.62 -20.71 10.66
CA PHE A 201 -11.50 -21.68 10.63
C PHE A 201 -11.74 -22.90 11.49
N GLU A 202 -12.36 -22.75 12.66
CA GLU A 202 -12.74 -23.85 13.55
C GLU A 202 -13.66 -24.89 12.87
N LYS A 203 -14.51 -24.43 11.94
CA LYS A 203 -15.41 -25.30 11.17
C LYS A 203 -14.77 -26.00 9.99
N ILE A 204 -13.63 -25.51 9.52
CA ILE A 204 -12.99 -25.92 8.27
C ILE A 204 -11.73 -26.75 8.53
N LEU A 205 -10.96 -26.40 9.54
CA LEU A 205 -9.65 -26.99 9.82
C LEU A 205 -9.74 -28.12 10.83
N GLU A 206 -8.88 -29.12 10.68
CA GLU A 206 -8.63 -30.09 11.72
C GLU A 206 -7.99 -29.43 12.95
N LYS A 207 -8.18 -30.03 14.12
CA LYS A 207 -7.77 -29.44 15.40
C LYS A 207 -6.31 -29.00 15.43
N VAL A 208 -5.40 -29.80 14.88
CA VAL A 208 -3.94 -29.50 14.90
C VAL A 208 -3.64 -28.23 14.11
N ASP A 209 -4.22 -28.07 12.93
CA ASP A 209 -4.01 -26.88 12.08
C ASP A 209 -4.79 -25.68 12.58
N PHE A 210 -5.97 -25.89 13.16
CA PHE A 210 -6.72 -24.83 13.81
C PHE A 210 -5.94 -24.25 15.00
N ASP A 211 -5.34 -25.07 15.87
CA ASP A 211 -4.57 -24.61 17.03
C ASP A 211 -3.34 -23.78 16.62
N LYS A 212 -2.66 -24.13 15.51
CA LYS A 212 -1.55 -23.34 14.95
C LYS A 212 -2.01 -21.94 14.52
N VAL A 213 -3.14 -21.87 13.81
CA VAL A 213 -3.68 -20.59 13.33
C VAL A 213 -4.24 -19.76 14.49
N LYS A 214 -4.96 -20.40 15.41
CA LYS A 214 -5.60 -19.76 16.57
C LYS A 214 -4.60 -19.00 17.41
N ALA A 215 -3.44 -19.58 17.71
CA ALA A 215 -2.40 -18.94 18.52
C ALA A 215 -2.00 -17.54 17.99
N ASN A 216 -2.00 -17.37 16.67
CA ASN A 216 -1.61 -16.13 15.99
C ASN A 216 -2.77 -15.19 15.66
N VAL A 217 -4.01 -15.69 15.63
CA VAL A 217 -5.19 -14.92 15.20
C VAL A 217 -6.05 -14.45 16.38
N ILE A 218 -5.96 -15.11 17.53
CA ILE A 218 -6.87 -14.87 18.66
C ILE A 218 -6.92 -13.41 19.14
N THR A 219 -5.82 -12.69 19.06
CA THR A 219 -5.72 -11.28 19.48
C THR A 219 -6.09 -10.28 18.39
N ILE A 220 -6.25 -10.73 17.14
CA ILE A 220 -6.47 -9.84 16.01
C ILE A 220 -7.78 -9.06 16.13
N PRO A 221 -8.94 -9.65 16.46
CA PRO A 221 -10.20 -8.91 16.53
C PRO A 221 -10.15 -7.69 17.44
N SER A 222 -9.46 -7.77 18.59
CA SER A 222 -9.33 -6.65 19.53
C SER A 222 -8.45 -5.51 18.99
N LEU A 223 -7.52 -5.81 18.09
CA LEU A 223 -6.57 -4.86 17.52
C LEU A 223 -7.02 -4.30 16.17
N VAL A 224 -7.97 -4.94 15.50
CA VAL A 224 -8.45 -4.55 14.15
C VAL A 224 -8.90 -3.09 14.06
N PRO A 225 -9.71 -2.55 14.99
CA PRO A 225 -10.13 -1.14 14.91
C PRO A 225 -8.94 -0.19 14.91
N LEU A 226 -7.95 -0.46 15.77
CA LEU A 226 -6.72 0.34 15.87
C LEU A 226 -5.84 0.19 14.61
N ILE A 227 -5.66 -1.03 14.11
CA ILE A 227 -4.90 -1.32 12.89
C ILE A 227 -5.55 -0.63 11.69
N THR A 228 -6.88 -0.73 11.56
CA THR A 228 -7.63 -0.13 10.45
C THR A 228 -7.49 1.39 10.46
N GLN A 229 -7.66 2.01 11.62
CA GLN A 229 -7.53 3.45 11.77
C GLN A 229 -6.09 3.93 11.56
N SER A 230 -5.10 3.25 12.15
CA SER A 230 -3.69 3.65 12.10
C SER A 230 -3.04 3.44 10.74
N LEU A 231 -3.43 2.38 10.02
CA LEU A 231 -2.90 2.02 8.70
C LEU A 231 -3.86 2.37 7.57
N TYR A 232 -4.93 3.15 7.87
CA TYR A 232 -5.90 3.65 6.90
C TYR A 232 -6.56 2.56 6.04
N GLY A 233 -6.72 1.34 6.56
CA GLY A 233 -7.25 0.20 5.79
C GLY A 233 -6.44 -0.12 4.52
N ASN A 234 -5.14 0.21 4.48
CA ASN A 234 -4.29 -0.01 3.32
C ASN A 234 -3.63 -1.39 3.36
N PRO A 235 -3.94 -2.31 2.43
CA PRO A 235 -3.41 -3.68 2.43
C PRO A 235 -1.87 -3.75 2.43
N ARG A 236 -1.20 -2.84 1.71
CA ARG A 236 0.27 -2.77 1.65
C ARG A 236 0.85 -2.39 3.02
N GLN A 237 0.25 -1.42 3.72
CA GLN A 237 0.69 -1.02 5.05
C GLN A 237 0.44 -2.12 6.08
N ILE A 238 -0.72 -2.76 6.03
CA ILE A 238 -1.07 -3.89 6.91
C ILE A 238 -0.07 -5.04 6.72
N LYS A 239 0.24 -5.40 5.48
CA LYS A 239 1.23 -6.45 5.19
C LYS A 239 2.63 -6.09 5.71
N ARG A 240 3.05 -4.84 5.55
CA ARG A 240 4.34 -4.36 6.12
C ARG A 240 4.34 -4.42 7.64
N PHE A 241 3.26 -4.01 8.27
CA PHE A 241 3.08 -4.12 9.71
C PHE A 241 3.21 -5.56 10.17
N LEU A 242 2.48 -6.50 9.56
CA LEU A 242 2.54 -7.94 9.89
C LEU A 242 3.93 -8.55 9.67
N ASN A 243 4.61 -8.17 8.60
CA ASN A 243 5.98 -8.65 8.36
C ASN A 243 6.94 -8.17 9.46
N THR A 244 6.84 -6.90 9.86
CA THR A 244 7.66 -6.35 10.95
C THR A 244 7.30 -6.98 12.29
N TYR A 245 6.02 -7.18 12.54
CA TYR A 245 5.52 -7.87 13.74
C TYR A 245 6.08 -9.29 13.85
N THR A 246 5.94 -10.08 12.79
CA THR A 246 6.48 -11.46 12.75
C THR A 246 8.01 -11.48 12.91
N LEU A 247 8.73 -10.53 12.31
CA LEU A 247 10.17 -10.41 12.48
C LEU A 247 10.53 -10.14 13.96
N ARG A 248 9.82 -9.23 14.60
CA ARG A 248 10.06 -8.87 16.01
C ARG A 248 9.72 -10.02 16.97
N GLN A 249 8.63 -10.77 16.71
CA GLN A 249 8.33 -12.00 17.46
C GLN A 249 9.50 -13.00 17.38
N ARG A 250 9.99 -13.29 16.19
CA ARG A 250 11.13 -14.20 16.00
C ARG A 250 12.42 -13.70 16.66
N LEU A 251 12.64 -12.40 16.68
CA LEU A 251 13.79 -11.81 17.39
C LEU A 251 13.64 -11.96 18.91
N ALA A 252 12.42 -11.86 19.45
CA ALA A 252 12.15 -12.12 20.86
C ALA A 252 12.42 -13.59 21.22
N ASP A 253 11.97 -14.52 20.38
CA ASP A 253 12.21 -15.94 20.55
C ASP A 253 13.71 -16.28 20.55
N VAL A 254 14.46 -15.77 19.56
CA VAL A 254 15.92 -15.96 19.44
C VAL A 254 16.66 -15.36 20.62
N ALA A 255 16.22 -14.20 21.12
CA ALA A 255 16.78 -13.56 22.29
C ALA A 255 16.35 -14.20 23.61
N SER A 256 15.48 -15.23 23.56
CA SER A 256 14.94 -15.96 24.74
C SER A 256 14.34 -15.01 25.79
N LEU A 257 13.60 -13.98 25.33
CA LEU A 257 12.98 -13.02 26.23
C LEU A 257 11.88 -13.70 27.03
N SER A 258 12.10 -13.81 28.36
CA SER A 258 11.13 -14.36 29.27
C SER A 258 9.97 -13.37 29.48
N ASN A 259 8.74 -13.86 29.55
CA ASN A 259 7.52 -13.06 29.75
C ASN A 259 7.19 -12.08 28.60
N PHE A 260 7.69 -12.33 27.40
CA PHE A 260 7.36 -11.54 26.21
C PHE A 260 5.90 -11.82 25.78
N ASN A 261 5.10 -10.76 25.64
CA ASN A 261 3.70 -10.88 25.24
C ASN A 261 3.47 -10.24 23.87
N ASP A 262 3.03 -11.04 22.92
CA ASP A 262 2.78 -10.67 21.55
C ASP A 262 1.73 -9.56 21.39
N SER A 263 0.72 -9.52 22.28
CA SER A 263 -0.33 -8.49 22.25
C SER A 263 0.24 -7.11 22.67
N ILE A 264 1.19 -7.08 23.61
CA ILE A 264 1.90 -5.86 23.99
C ILE A 264 2.77 -5.36 22.86
N LEU A 265 3.51 -6.26 22.21
CA LEU A 265 4.28 -5.92 21.01
C LEU A 265 3.40 -5.29 19.93
N ALA A 266 2.27 -5.92 19.62
CA ALA A 266 1.32 -5.41 18.64
C ALA A 266 0.76 -4.04 19.02
N LYS A 267 0.36 -3.86 20.30
CA LYS A 267 -0.13 -2.59 20.85
C LYS A 267 0.91 -1.47 20.73
N LEU A 268 2.15 -1.73 21.11
CA LEU A 268 3.26 -0.77 20.97
C LEU A 268 3.60 -0.45 19.51
N MET A 269 3.59 -1.46 18.65
CA MET A 269 3.80 -1.24 17.21
C MET A 269 2.69 -0.37 16.59
N ILE A 270 1.44 -0.52 17.01
CA ILE A 270 0.35 0.35 16.54
C ILE A 270 0.64 1.81 16.93
N LEU A 271 1.10 2.07 18.16
CA LEU A 271 1.50 3.41 18.59
C LEU A 271 2.68 3.94 17.76
N GLU A 272 3.68 3.10 17.51
CA GLU A 272 4.83 3.43 16.64
C GLU A 272 4.41 3.89 15.25
N TYR A 273 3.45 3.17 14.62
CA TYR A 273 2.98 3.47 13.28
C TYR A 273 2.02 4.66 13.21
N SER A 274 1.22 4.89 14.26
CA SER A 274 0.19 5.92 14.28
C SER A 274 0.65 7.25 14.89
N GLU A 275 1.48 7.19 15.95
CA GLU A 275 1.92 8.34 16.76
C GLU A 275 3.38 8.16 17.18
N LEU A 276 4.29 8.19 16.24
CA LEU A 276 5.74 7.99 16.48
C LEU A 276 6.29 8.93 17.57
N LYS A 277 5.75 10.14 17.69
CA LYS A 277 6.15 11.10 18.75
C LYS A 277 5.84 10.54 20.14
N LEU A 278 4.63 10.00 20.34
CA LEU A 278 4.22 9.43 21.62
C LEU A 278 4.95 8.11 21.92
N PHE A 279 5.23 7.32 20.90
CA PHE A 279 6.05 6.12 21.04
C PHE A 279 7.47 6.46 21.54
N LYS A 280 8.09 7.51 21.00
CA LYS A 280 9.41 7.98 21.46
C LYS A 280 9.34 8.57 22.88
N GLN A 281 8.28 9.29 23.20
CA GLN A 281 8.07 9.83 24.54
C GLN A 281 7.91 8.71 25.58
N LEU A 282 7.14 7.67 25.27
CA LEU A 282 7.01 6.48 26.12
C LEU A 282 8.36 5.78 26.33
N PHE A 283 9.18 5.70 25.28
CA PHE A 283 10.55 5.20 25.39
C PHE A 283 11.40 6.03 26.34
N GLU A 284 11.35 7.36 26.28
CA GLU A 284 12.08 8.26 27.14
C GLU A 284 11.66 8.10 28.62
N TRP A 285 10.36 7.91 28.86
CA TRP A 285 9.84 7.67 30.21
C TRP A 285 10.36 6.35 30.79
N GLN A 286 10.22 5.25 30.05
CA GLN A 286 10.63 3.94 30.55
C GLN A 286 12.13 3.81 30.81
N ILE A 287 12.99 4.51 30.06
CA ILE A 287 14.45 4.52 30.26
C ILE A 287 14.81 5.03 31.65
N ASN A 288 14.13 6.08 32.12
CA ASN A 288 14.44 6.74 33.38
C ASN A 288 13.78 6.07 34.60
N GLN A 289 12.94 5.03 34.37
CA GLN A 289 12.08 4.42 35.38
C GLN A 289 12.13 2.89 35.36
N ASP A 290 13.29 2.32 35.03
CA ASP A 290 13.52 0.86 35.02
C ASP A 290 12.47 0.04 34.24
N GLY A 291 11.96 0.60 33.13
CA GLY A 291 10.99 -0.05 32.26
C GLY A 291 9.52 0.13 32.66
N LEU A 292 9.23 0.75 33.79
CA LEU A 292 7.88 0.91 34.37
C LEU A 292 7.52 2.39 34.50
N PRO A 293 7.13 3.07 33.39
CA PRO A 293 6.87 4.51 33.43
C PRO A 293 5.60 4.85 34.22
N GLU A 294 5.73 5.68 35.26
CA GLU A 294 4.60 6.15 36.08
C GLU A 294 3.64 7.03 35.28
N GLU A 295 4.13 7.71 34.25
CA GLU A 295 3.33 8.54 33.34
C GLU A 295 2.26 7.70 32.61
N ILE A 296 2.61 6.50 32.10
CA ILE A 296 1.62 5.65 31.44
C ILE A 296 0.58 5.14 32.44
N LYS A 297 0.98 4.89 33.67
CA LYS A 297 0.06 4.49 34.75
C LYS A 297 -0.91 5.61 35.09
N GLU A 298 -0.45 6.87 35.17
CA GLU A 298 -1.32 8.03 35.36
C GLU A 298 -2.30 8.19 34.20
N ILE A 299 -1.83 8.05 32.96
CA ILE A 299 -2.64 8.16 31.76
C ILE A 299 -3.70 7.04 31.70
N GLU A 300 -3.32 5.79 31.88
CA GLU A 300 -4.26 4.66 31.89
C GLU A 300 -5.34 4.84 32.96
N LYS A 301 -4.96 5.20 34.19
CA LYS A 301 -5.90 5.45 35.30
C LYS A 301 -6.96 6.50 34.99
N HIS A 302 -6.61 7.52 34.18
CA HIS A 302 -7.52 8.64 33.90
C HIS A 302 -8.22 8.54 32.54
N CYS A 303 -7.79 7.64 31.64
CA CYS A 303 -8.33 7.53 30.29
C CYS A 303 -9.12 6.24 30.05
N ILE A 304 -9.00 5.21 30.87
CA ILE A 304 -9.82 3.99 30.75
C ILE A 304 -11.28 4.36 31.03
N ASP A 305 -12.17 3.91 30.14
CA ASP A 305 -13.61 4.17 30.17
C ASP A 305 -14.01 5.67 30.14
N LYS A 306 -13.11 6.54 29.69
CA LYS A 306 -13.32 7.97 29.60
C LYS A 306 -13.28 8.48 28.14
N THR A 307 -13.96 9.60 27.93
CA THR A 307 -13.91 10.34 26.67
C THR A 307 -12.66 11.23 26.57
N SER A 308 -12.37 11.74 25.38
CA SER A 308 -11.25 12.66 25.14
C SER A 308 -11.35 13.93 25.99
N GLU A 309 -12.56 14.47 26.15
CA GLU A 309 -12.82 15.69 26.93
C GLU A 309 -12.59 15.46 28.44
N GLU A 310 -13.04 14.31 28.96
CA GLU A 310 -12.82 13.91 30.35
C GLU A 310 -11.34 13.67 30.64
N CYS A 311 -10.59 13.07 29.71
CA CYS A 311 -9.15 12.89 29.86
C CYS A 311 -8.41 14.23 29.90
N LEU A 312 -8.75 15.17 29.00
CA LEU A 312 -8.16 16.50 28.96
C LEU A 312 -8.39 17.30 30.23
N SER A 313 -9.55 17.11 30.89
CA SER A 313 -9.87 17.79 32.15
C SER A 313 -9.16 17.19 33.38
N ASN A 314 -8.80 15.92 33.32
CA ASN A 314 -8.24 15.18 34.47
C ASN A 314 -6.71 15.04 34.41
N LEU A 315 -6.09 15.18 33.22
CA LEU A 315 -4.65 15.04 33.06
C LEU A 315 -3.96 16.40 32.96
N LYS A 316 -2.68 16.42 33.30
CA LYS A 316 -1.84 17.62 33.19
C LYS A 316 -1.68 18.02 31.72
N PRO A 317 -1.47 19.31 31.41
CA PRO A 317 -1.35 19.80 30.02
C PRO A 317 -0.25 19.14 29.18
N ASN A 318 0.80 18.63 29.81
CA ASN A 318 1.88 17.91 29.13
C ASN A 318 1.44 16.55 28.55
N PHE A 319 0.25 16.05 28.91
CA PHE A 319 -0.35 14.82 28.38
C PHE A 319 -1.44 15.06 27.34
N ASN A 320 -1.67 16.29 26.90
CA ASN A 320 -2.73 16.62 25.93
C ASN A 320 -2.64 15.78 24.64
N ASP A 321 -1.45 15.48 24.15
CA ASP A 321 -1.27 14.62 22.96
C ASP A 321 -1.77 13.18 23.19
N TRP A 322 -1.78 12.70 24.44
CA TRP A 322 -2.30 11.40 24.85
C TRP A 322 -3.83 11.35 24.96
N CYS A 323 -4.48 12.52 25.05
CA CYS A 323 -5.93 12.64 25.13
C CYS A 323 -6.64 12.68 23.77
N LYS A 324 -5.91 12.52 22.67
CA LYS A 324 -6.52 12.43 21.32
C LYS A 324 -7.44 11.21 21.21
N PRO A 325 -8.60 11.30 20.53
CA PRO A 325 -9.58 10.20 20.49
C PRO A 325 -8.99 8.86 20.03
N LYS A 326 -8.08 8.86 19.06
CA LYS A 326 -7.43 7.63 18.55
C LYS A 326 -6.43 7.05 19.57
N VAL A 327 -5.77 7.90 20.36
CA VAL A 327 -4.81 7.46 21.38
C VAL A 327 -5.56 6.89 22.57
N ILE A 328 -6.68 7.49 22.98
CA ILE A 328 -7.54 6.95 24.04
C ILE A 328 -8.06 5.55 23.66
N LYS A 329 -8.53 5.35 22.44
CA LYS A 329 -8.90 4.01 21.97
C LYS A 329 -7.73 3.02 22.07
N TRP A 330 -6.51 3.46 21.77
CA TRP A 330 -5.32 2.65 21.92
C TRP A 330 -5.01 2.34 23.41
N ILE A 331 -5.16 3.31 24.31
CA ILE A 331 -4.99 3.12 25.78
C ILE A 331 -5.97 2.08 26.29
N GLN A 332 -7.24 2.14 25.87
CA GLN A 332 -8.33 1.29 26.33
C GLN A 332 -8.25 -0.17 25.88
N VAL A 333 -7.45 -0.47 24.85
CA VAL A 333 -7.27 -1.86 24.40
C VAL A 333 -6.33 -2.61 25.34
N GLU A 334 -6.76 -3.78 25.77
CA GLU A 334 -5.94 -4.70 26.57
C GLU A 334 -4.77 -5.32 25.76
N PRO A 335 -3.64 -5.64 26.40
CA PRO A 335 -3.35 -5.47 27.81
C PRO A 335 -2.96 -4.04 28.20
N GLN A 336 -3.18 -3.68 29.47
CA GLN A 336 -2.65 -2.44 30.06
C GLN A 336 -1.13 -2.49 30.16
N LEU A 337 -0.46 -1.34 30.04
CA LEU A 337 1.01 -1.25 30.05
C LEU A 337 1.59 -0.87 31.41
N SER A 338 0.75 -0.36 32.32
CA SER A 338 1.16 0.21 33.62
C SER A 338 1.94 -0.72 34.55
N GLN A 339 1.82 -2.04 34.34
CA GLN A 339 2.52 -3.04 35.16
C GLN A 339 3.51 -3.89 34.35
N ILE A 340 3.80 -3.47 33.13
CA ILE A 340 4.63 -4.21 32.18
C ILE A 340 5.98 -3.55 32.07
N ASP A 341 7.05 -4.32 32.26
CA ASP A 341 8.40 -3.87 31.90
C ASP A 341 8.54 -3.73 30.40
N LEU A 342 8.70 -2.50 29.92
CA LEU A 342 8.73 -2.18 28.50
C LEU A 342 10.12 -2.29 27.87
N ARG A 343 11.19 -2.58 28.64
CA ARG A 343 12.58 -2.57 28.15
C ARG A 343 12.80 -3.51 26.99
N ASP A 344 12.31 -4.74 27.08
CA ASP A 344 12.50 -5.76 26.04
C ASP A 344 11.77 -5.38 24.74
N TYR A 345 10.59 -4.79 24.83
CA TYR A 345 9.82 -4.35 23.66
C TYR A 345 10.49 -3.20 22.94
N PHE A 346 11.04 -2.23 23.67
CA PHE A 346 11.80 -1.14 23.08
C PHE A 346 13.17 -1.59 22.55
N TRP A 347 13.80 -2.56 23.22
CA TRP A 347 15.03 -3.16 22.70
C TRP A 347 14.83 -3.79 21.32
N ILE A 348 13.72 -4.51 21.10
CA ILE A 348 13.37 -5.08 19.78
C ILE A 348 13.00 -3.99 18.77
N SER A 349 12.40 -2.89 19.21
CA SER A 349 11.93 -1.79 18.35
C SER A 349 12.95 -0.66 18.17
N ARG A 350 14.21 -0.88 18.55
CA ARG A 350 15.26 0.15 18.57
C ARG A 350 15.59 0.79 17.24
N ASP A 351 15.24 0.15 16.10
CA ASP A 351 15.41 0.71 14.76
C ASP A 351 14.62 2.01 14.54
N LYS A 352 13.56 2.25 15.31
CA LYS A 352 12.69 3.43 15.21
C LYS A 352 13.04 4.56 16.18
N ILE A 353 13.88 4.30 17.16
CA ILE A 353 14.14 5.25 18.25
C ILE A 353 15.37 6.13 17.96
N GLY A 354 16.27 5.69 17.08
CA GLY A 354 17.41 6.50 16.62
C GLY A 354 18.64 6.47 17.55
N SER A 355 19.57 7.43 17.38
CA SER A 355 20.89 7.46 18.04
C SER A 355 20.89 7.66 19.56
N SER A 356 19.79 8.11 20.14
CA SER A 356 19.62 8.26 21.62
C SER A 356 19.85 6.95 22.37
N ILE A 357 19.60 5.81 21.73
CA ILE A 357 19.84 4.47 22.29
C ILE A 357 21.32 4.15 22.44
N ARG A 358 22.20 4.61 21.55
CA ARG A 358 23.63 4.24 21.62
C ARG A 358 24.28 4.64 22.93
N ASN A 359 23.85 5.74 23.52
CA ASN A 359 24.40 6.23 24.79
C ASN A 359 23.81 5.47 25.99
N TYR A 360 22.53 5.07 25.94
CA TYR A 360 21.86 4.38 27.04
C TYR A 360 22.36 2.94 27.21
N TYR A 361 22.43 2.17 26.13
CA TYR A 361 22.92 0.80 26.22
C TYR A 361 24.44 0.72 26.47
N LYS A 362 25.25 1.68 26.00
CA LYS A 362 26.66 1.77 26.39
C LYS A 362 26.87 1.99 27.89
N LEU A 363 26.03 2.77 28.53
CA LEU A 363 26.14 3.07 29.96
C LEU A 363 25.69 1.91 30.86
N ASN A 364 24.74 1.09 30.42
CA ASN A 364 24.16 0.00 31.23
C ASN A 364 24.81 -1.36 30.97
N TYR A 365 25.38 -1.63 29.78
CA TYR A 365 26.15 -2.85 29.52
C TYR A 365 27.60 -2.80 30.07
N LEU A 366 28.09 -1.62 30.48
CA LEU A 366 29.37 -1.48 31.17
C LEU A 366 29.25 -1.63 32.70
N ARG A 367 28.06 -1.97 33.21
CA ARG A 367 27.79 -2.20 34.65
C ARG A 367 27.55 -3.66 35.01
N ILE A 368 27.89 -4.62 34.11
CA ILE A 368 27.94 -6.05 34.43
C ILE A 368 29.39 -6.50 34.43
#